data_276736b9ada8512bdb9ba4066eb3bd87
#
_entry.id   276736b9ada8512bdb9ba4066eb3bd87
#
_cell.length_a   1.000
_cell.length_b   1.000
_cell.length_c   1.000
_cell.angle_alpha   90.00
_cell.angle_beta   90.00
_cell.angle_gamma   90.00
#
_symmetry.space_group_name_H-M   'P 1'
#
loop_
_entity.id
_entity.type
_entity.pdbx_description
1 polymer ?
#
loop_
_entity_poly.entity_id
_entity_poly.type
_entity_poly.pdbx_seq_one_letter_code
_entity_poly.pdbx_strand_id
1 'polypeptide(L)'
;EILMPIIGMFGFALAFALPFTLFAVFPSWLSNLPKSGGWLNSVKVVLGFLELALGLKFLSIADQTYHWGILDREVYLAIWIVIFTLMGIYLMGKIKFKHDSEVKFISVPRLTLVLITFSFVMYLIPGMFGAPLKALSGYLPPQSSHDFDLISIIRDNNTGGGTQAVNPSSTCENPKYADFLHLPHGLKGFFDYEQGLACAKQLNKPV
;
A
#
# COMPACT_ATOMS: atom_id res chain seq x y z
N GLU A 1 -2.82 -21.74 20.88
CA GLU A 1 -2.59 -20.56 19.97
C GLU A 1 -1.11 -20.28 19.64
N ILE A 2 -0.16 -20.93 20.33
CA ILE A 2 1.29 -20.76 20.10
C ILE A 2 1.76 -21.50 18.83
N LEU A 3 1.02 -22.49 18.36
CA LEU A 3 1.43 -23.34 17.23
C LEU A 3 1.43 -22.59 15.89
N MET A 4 0.50 -21.64 15.67
CA MET A 4 0.40 -20.87 14.42
C MET A 4 1.61 -19.97 14.17
N PRO A 5 2.10 -19.17 15.14
CA PRO A 5 3.33 -18.41 14.97
C PRO A 5 4.55 -19.27 14.71
N ILE A 6 4.66 -20.42 15.41
CA ILE A 6 5.79 -21.36 15.23
C ILE A 6 5.81 -21.92 13.79
N ILE A 7 4.66 -22.37 13.28
CA ILE A 7 4.55 -22.86 11.90
C ILE A 7 4.90 -21.76 10.89
N GLY A 8 4.42 -20.53 11.12
CA GLY A 8 4.73 -19.39 10.27
C GLY A 8 6.22 -19.05 10.24
N MET A 9 6.87 -18.99 11.41
CA MET A 9 8.30 -18.73 11.52
C MET A 9 9.14 -19.87 10.91
N PHE A 10 8.75 -21.11 11.13
CA PHE A 10 9.42 -22.26 10.54
C PHE A 10 9.30 -22.27 9.01
N GLY A 11 8.09 -22.00 8.46
CA GLY A 11 7.86 -21.90 7.03
C GLY A 11 8.69 -20.77 6.40
N PHE A 12 8.76 -19.61 7.05
CA PHE A 12 9.61 -18.49 6.62
C PHE A 12 11.10 -18.86 6.61
N ALA A 13 11.60 -19.45 7.71
CA ALA A 13 12.99 -19.87 7.82
C ALA A 13 13.35 -20.90 6.75
N LEU A 14 12.45 -21.85 6.48
CA LEU A 14 12.63 -22.89 5.47
C LEU A 14 12.64 -22.31 4.06
N ALA A 15 11.73 -21.36 3.75
CA ALA A 15 11.71 -20.67 2.46
C ALA A 15 12.99 -19.87 2.22
N PHE A 16 13.58 -19.28 3.26
CA PHE A 16 14.86 -18.57 3.17
C PHE A 16 16.05 -19.55 3.04
N ALA A 17 16.06 -20.64 3.80
CA ALA A 17 17.16 -21.60 3.79
C ALA A 17 17.23 -22.41 2.49
N LEU A 18 16.11 -22.72 1.86
CA LEU A 18 16.01 -23.56 0.67
C LEU A 18 16.94 -23.12 -0.48
N PRO A 19 16.91 -21.86 -0.96
CA PRO A 19 17.78 -21.43 -2.05
C PRO A 19 19.27 -21.56 -1.69
N PHE A 20 19.67 -21.21 -0.47
CA PHE A 20 21.07 -21.29 -0.03
C PHE A 20 21.52 -22.74 0.11
N THR A 21 20.70 -23.62 0.65
CA THR A 21 20.98 -25.05 0.74
C THR A 21 21.13 -25.66 -0.64
N LEU A 22 20.28 -25.27 -1.59
CA LEU A 22 20.30 -25.77 -2.96
C LEU A 22 21.59 -25.36 -3.67
N PHE A 23 22.05 -24.12 -3.49
CA PHE A 23 23.34 -23.65 -4.01
C PHE A 23 24.54 -24.28 -3.30
N ALA A 24 24.42 -24.61 -2.01
CA ALA A 24 25.47 -25.31 -1.28
C ALA A 24 25.63 -26.78 -1.73
N VAL A 25 24.52 -27.46 -2.02
CA VAL A 25 24.51 -28.85 -2.51
C VAL A 25 24.92 -28.93 -3.98
N PHE A 26 24.56 -27.96 -4.79
CA PHE A 26 24.89 -27.89 -6.22
C PHE A 26 25.75 -26.67 -6.56
N PRO A 27 27.04 -26.65 -6.18
CA PRO A 27 27.92 -25.51 -6.46
C PRO A 27 28.07 -25.21 -7.97
N SER A 28 27.87 -26.22 -8.81
CA SER A 28 27.93 -26.10 -10.28
C SER A 28 26.84 -25.18 -10.84
N TRP A 29 25.70 -25.08 -10.17
CA TRP A 29 24.65 -24.12 -10.55
C TRP A 29 25.11 -22.69 -10.32
N LEU A 30 25.83 -22.44 -9.23
CA LEU A 30 26.38 -21.13 -8.92
C LEU A 30 27.52 -20.75 -9.89
N SER A 31 28.32 -21.73 -10.31
CA SER A 31 29.44 -21.50 -11.27
C SER A 31 28.97 -21.20 -12.69
N ASN A 32 27.80 -21.69 -13.07
CA ASN A 32 27.13 -21.42 -14.34
C ASN A 32 26.34 -20.12 -14.39
N LEU A 33 26.13 -19.47 -13.23
CA LEU A 33 25.62 -18.10 -13.23
C LEU A 33 26.66 -17.19 -13.91
N PRO A 34 26.21 -16.28 -14.78
CA PRO A 34 27.15 -15.38 -15.47
C PRO A 34 27.94 -14.58 -14.43
N LYS A 35 29.21 -14.92 -14.30
CA LYS A 35 30.16 -14.41 -13.27
C LYS A 35 30.44 -12.92 -13.36
N SER A 36 30.09 -12.30 -14.45
CA SER A 36 30.24 -10.85 -14.62
C SER A 36 29.30 -10.38 -15.70
N GLY A 37 28.48 -9.46 -15.37
CA GLY A 37 27.65 -8.81 -16.35
C GLY A 37 26.63 -7.92 -15.70
N GLY A 38 26.22 -6.91 -16.40
CA GLY A 38 25.21 -5.95 -15.98
C GLY A 38 23.90 -6.57 -15.53
N TRP A 39 23.68 -7.89 -15.74
CA TRP A 39 22.52 -8.61 -15.21
C TRP A 39 22.49 -8.60 -13.69
N LEU A 40 23.57 -8.99 -13.02
CA LEU A 40 23.65 -8.99 -11.55
C LEU A 40 23.52 -7.58 -10.99
N ASN A 41 24.10 -6.60 -11.67
CA ASN A 41 23.96 -5.21 -11.29
C ASN A 41 22.51 -4.74 -11.47
N SER A 42 21.85 -5.12 -12.55
CA SER A 42 20.43 -4.82 -12.77
C SER A 42 19.54 -5.40 -11.67
N VAL A 43 19.81 -6.64 -11.22
CA VAL A 43 19.10 -7.25 -10.09
C VAL A 43 19.31 -6.44 -8.81
N LYS A 44 20.54 -6.04 -8.49
CA LYS A 44 20.83 -5.21 -7.30
C LYS A 44 20.09 -3.89 -7.33
N VAL A 45 20.06 -3.22 -8.47
CA VAL A 45 19.35 -1.94 -8.61
C VAL A 45 17.85 -2.11 -8.46
N VAL A 46 17.25 -3.14 -9.06
CA VAL A 46 15.81 -3.44 -8.90
C VAL A 46 15.47 -3.75 -7.45
N LEU A 47 16.29 -4.57 -6.78
CA LEU A 47 16.12 -4.85 -5.35
C LEU A 47 16.24 -3.58 -4.52
N GLY A 48 17.16 -2.66 -4.85
CA GLY A 48 17.29 -1.36 -4.18
C GLY A 48 16.03 -0.51 -4.32
N PHE A 49 15.38 -0.47 -5.49
CA PHE A 49 14.10 0.22 -5.67
C PHE A 49 12.98 -0.43 -4.83
N LEU A 50 12.93 -1.76 -4.77
CA LEU A 50 11.96 -2.49 -3.95
C LEU A 50 12.19 -2.24 -2.45
N GLU A 51 13.45 -2.27 -2.01
CA GLU A 51 13.82 -1.99 -0.63
C GLU A 51 13.46 -0.56 -0.22
N LEU A 52 13.70 0.42 -1.10
CA LEU A 52 13.31 1.80 -0.90
C LEU A 52 11.79 1.95 -0.73
N ALA A 53 11.01 1.30 -1.62
CA ALA A 53 9.55 1.31 -1.53
C ALA A 53 9.04 0.66 -0.24
N LEU A 54 9.60 -0.49 0.14
CA LEU A 54 9.24 -1.17 1.39
C LEU A 54 9.70 -0.40 2.63
N GLY A 55 10.85 0.26 2.57
CA GLY A 55 11.36 1.13 3.65
C GLY A 55 10.40 2.27 3.99
N LEU A 56 9.73 2.84 2.99
CA LEU A 56 8.69 3.86 3.20
C LEU A 56 7.52 3.35 4.05
N LYS A 57 7.24 2.05 4.05
CA LYS A 57 6.21 1.47 4.92
C LYS A 57 6.53 1.68 6.40
N PHE A 58 7.79 1.48 6.79
CA PHE A 58 8.21 1.68 8.17
C PHE A 58 8.16 3.16 8.55
N LEU A 59 8.54 4.05 7.62
CA LEU A 59 8.45 5.49 7.83
C LEU A 59 6.98 5.94 7.97
N SER A 60 6.08 5.39 7.16
CA SER A 60 4.65 5.66 7.26
C SER A 60 4.05 5.17 8.59
N ILE A 61 4.51 4.04 9.13
CA ILE A 61 4.07 3.57 10.45
C ILE A 61 4.53 4.55 11.54
N ALA A 62 5.77 5.04 11.46
CA ALA A 62 6.27 6.05 12.39
C ALA A 62 5.47 7.34 12.28
N ASP A 63 5.20 7.83 11.08
CA ASP A 63 4.41 9.03 10.81
C ASP A 63 3.01 8.93 11.43
N GLN A 64 2.32 7.81 11.25
CA GLN A 64 1.01 7.56 11.84
C GLN A 64 1.06 7.46 13.38
N THR A 65 2.14 6.89 13.94
CA THR A 65 2.31 6.74 15.39
C THR A 65 2.55 8.09 16.06
N TYR A 66 3.34 8.95 15.44
CA TYR A 66 3.67 10.28 15.96
C TYR A 66 2.73 11.39 15.47
N HIS A 67 1.77 11.07 14.61
CA HIS A 67 0.79 12.01 14.04
C HIS A 67 1.45 13.22 13.36
N TRP A 68 2.52 12.98 12.60
CA TRP A 68 3.20 14.06 11.85
C TRP A 68 2.39 14.53 10.64
N GLY A 69 1.59 13.64 10.02
CA GLY A 69 0.77 13.95 8.85
C GLY A 69 1.60 14.32 7.60
N ILE A 70 2.80 13.74 7.47
CA ILE A 70 3.70 14.00 6.34
C ILE A 70 3.51 12.94 5.25
N LEU A 71 3.27 11.69 5.66
CA LEU A 71 3.13 10.54 4.77
C LEU A 71 1.68 10.04 4.72
N ASP A 72 0.78 10.97 4.43
CA ASP A 72 -0.60 10.63 4.13
C ASP A 72 -0.69 9.71 2.92
N ARG A 73 -1.84 9.07 2.74
CA ARG A 73 -2.01 8.03 1.74
C ARG A 73 -1.66 8.49 0.32
N GLU A 74 -2.00 9.73 -0.04
CA GLU A 74 -1.67 10.30 -1.36
C GLU A 74 -0.18 10.48 -1.55
N VAL A 75 0.49 11.08 -0.57
CA VAL A 75 1.94 11.33 -0.62
C VAL A 75 2.70 10.02 -0.70
N TYR A 76 2.29 9.05 0.11
CA TYR A 76 2.86 7.71 0.08
C TYR A 76 2.70 7.05 -1.30
N LEU A 77 1.50 7.07 -1.88
CA LEU A 77 1.22 6.51 -3.20
C LEU A 77 1.96 7.26 -4.30
N ALA A 78 2.05 8.60 -4.23
CA ALA A 78 2.79 9.41 -5.19
C ALA A 78 4.27 8.99 -5.21
N ILE A 79 4.89 8.82 -4.04
CA ILE A 79 6.29 8.38 -3.94
C ILE A 79 6.45 6.97 -4.51
N TRP A 80 5.54 6.05 -4.20
CA TRP A 80 5.56 4.69 -4.76
C TRP A 80 5.44 4.70 -6.28
N ILE A 81 4.51 5.47 -6.85
CA ILE A 81 4.35 5.63 -8.30
C ILE A 81 5.67 6.11 -8.93
N VAL A 82 6.33 7.10 -8.33
CA VAL A 82 7.62 7.61 -8.83
C VAL A 82 8.69 6.53 -8.75
N ILE A 83 8.84 5.84 -7.62
CA ILE A 83 9.85 4.78 -7.43
C ILE A 83 9.67 3.67 -8.48
N PHE A 84 8.46 3.13 -8.63
CA PHE A 84 8.20 2.06 -9.58
C PHE A 84 8.26 2.53 -11.04
N THR A 85 7.91 3.78 -11.33
CA THR A 85 8.09 4.36 -12.66
C THR A 85 9.57 4.47 -13.01
N LEU A 86 10.41 4.98 -12.09
CA LEU A 86 11.86 5.03 -12.29
C LEU A 86 12.46 3.63 -12.46
N MET A 87 12.01 2.66 -11.68
CA MET A 87 12.40 1.25 -11.85
C MET A 87 12.03 0.71 -13.24
N GLY A 88 10.83 1.01 -13.72
CA GLY A 88 10.38 0.63 -15.07
C GLY A 88 11.23 1.27 -16.16
N ILE A 89 11.54 2.56 -16.04
CA ILE A 89 12.41 3.29 -16.98
C ILE A 89 13.86 2.73 -16.93
N TYR A 90 14.35 2.38 -15.74
CA TYR A 90 15.63 1.69 -15.58
C TYR A 90 15.65 0.33 -16.27
N LEU A 91 14.61 -0.48 -16.08
CA LEU A 91 14.46 -1.77 -16.76
C LEU A 91 14.41 -1.64 -18.28
N MET A 92 13.85 -0.56 -18.83
CA MET A 92 13.91 -0.24 -20.26
C MET A 92 15.32 0.17 -20.74
N GLY A 93 16.27 0.37 -19.82
CA GLY A 93 17.64 0.79 -20.15
C GLY A 93 17.79 2.27 -20.50
N LYS A 94 16.79 3.10 -20.16
CA LYS A 94 16.85 4.56 -20.37
C LYS A 94 17.67 5.26 -19.28
N ILE A 95 17.64 4.74 -18.06
CA ILE A 95 18.48 5.19 -16.94
C ILE A 95 19.65 4.22 -16.81
N LYS A 96 20.86 4.73 -16.64
CA LYS A 96 22.08 3.94 -16.46
C LYS A 96 22.83 4.42 -15.23
N PHE A 97 23.28 3.50 -14.41
CA PHE A 97 24.18 3.77 -13.29
C PHE A 97 25.62 3.40 -13.67
N LYS A 98 26.59 3.88 -12.88
CA LYS A 98 28.03 3.81 -13.17
C LYS A 98 28.55 2.40 -13.51
N HIS A 99 27.91 1.35 -12.99
CA HIS A 99 28.35 -0.05 -13.18
C HIS A 99 27.40 -0.85 -14.08
N ASP A 100 26.48 -0.18 -14.78
CA ASP A 100 25.58 -0.85 -15.71
C ASP A 100 26.25 -1.14 -17.05
N SER A 101 25.98 -2.32 -17.58
CA SER A 101 26.34 -2.66 -18.96
C SER A 101 25.36 -2.02 -19.95
N GLU A 102 25.84 -1.75 -21.15
CA GLU A 102 24.98 -1.24 -22.21
C GLU A 102 23.91 -2.26 -22.62
N VAL A 103 22.66 -1.83 -22.59
CA VAL A 103 21.53 -2.63 -23.05
C VAL A 103 21.26 -2.27 -24.51
N LYS A 104 21.87 -3.01 -25.43
CA LYS A 104 21.63 -2.84 -26.88
C LYS A 104 20.26 -3.35 -27.30
N PHE A 105 19.78 -4.43 -26.68
CA PHE A 105 18.48 -5.04 -26.94
C PHE A 105 17.79 -5.42 -25.64
N ILE A 106 16.47 -5.30 -25.61
CA ILE A 106 15.66 -5.72 -24.47
C ILE A 106 15.34 -7.20 -24.66
N SER A 107 15.75 -8.03 -23.71
CA SER A 107 15.41 -9.47 -23.69
C SER A 107 13.95 -9.66 -23.27
N VAL A 108 13.34 -10.77 -23.70
CA VAL A 108 11.94 -11.10 -23.36
C VAL A 108 11.68 -11.10 -21.86
N PRO A 109 12.49 -11.71 -20.97
CA PRO A 109 12.30 -11.65 -19.53
C PRO A 109 12.33 -10.22 -18.99
N ARG A 110 13.21 -9.38 -19.52
CA ARG A 110 13.33 -7.98 -19.12
C ARG A 110 12.09 -7.17 -19.53
N LEU A 111 11.58 -7.41 -20.74
CA LEU A 111 10.34 -6.80 -21.22
C LEU A 111 9.14 -7.20 -20.34
N THR A 112 9.07 -8.47 -19.95
CA THR A 112 8.01 -8.96 -19.04
C THR A 112 8.07 -8.22 -17.70
N LEU A 113 9.25 -8.02 -17.12
CA LEU A 113 9.40 -7.24 -15.89
C LEU A 113 8.97 -5.78 -16.07
N VAL A 114 9.30 -5.17 -17.20
CA VAL A 114 8.83 -3.80 -17.55
C VAL A 114 7.30 -3.74 -17.57
N LEU A 115 6.66 -4.69 -18.24
CA LEU A 115 5.20 -4.76 -18.32
C LEU A 115 4.56 -4.92 -16.94
N ILE A 116 5.09 -5.84 -16.12
CA ILE A 116 4.61 -6.04 -14.74
C ILE A 116 4.75 -4.75 -13.93
N THR A 117 5.90 -4.08 -14.01
CA THR A 117 6.17 -2.85 -13.26
C THR A 117 5.22 -1.73 -13.67
N PHE A 118 5.03 -1.48 -14.96
CA PHE A 118 4.11 -0.43 -15.40
C PHE A 118 2.64 -0.79 -15.16
N SER A 119 2.26 -2.05 -15.26
CA SER A 119 0.91 -2.50 -14.86
C SER A 119 0.66 -2.24 -13.39
N PHE A 120 1.67 -2.46 -12.54
CA PHE A 120 1.61 -2.13 -11.13
C PHE A 120 1.47 -0.63 -10.88
N VAL A 121 2.23 0.21 -11.60
CA VAL A 121 2.11 1.67 -11.54
C VAL A 121 0.69 2.12 -11.93
N MET A 122 0.15 1.58 -13.02
CA MET A 122 -1.23 1.88 -13.44
C MET A 122 -2.28 1.45 -12.41
N TYR A 123 -2.03 0.35 -11.70
CA TYR A 123 -2.89 -0.09 -10.60
C TYR A 123 -2.85 0.85 -9.39
N LEU A 124 -1.73 1.54 -9.14
CA LEU A 124 -1.60 2.49 -8.03
C LEU A 124 -2.33 3.83 -8.28
N ILE A 125 -2.41 4.28 -9.52
CA ILE A 125 -2.95 5.62 -9.87
C ILE A 125 -4.37 5.84 -9.33
N PRO A 126 -5.35 4.94 -9.50
CA PRO A 126 -6.68 5.14 -8.92
C PRO A 126 -6.68 5.29 -7.40
N GLY A 127 -5.68 4.69 -6.73
CA GLY A 127 -5.52 4.82 -5.28
C GLY A 127 -5.26 6.24 -4.80
N MET A 128 -4.63 7.08 -5.62
CA MET A 128 -4.42 8.50 -5.31
C MET A 128 -5.73 9.31 -5.27
N PHE A 129 -6.80 8.79 -5.89
CA PHE A 129 -8.11 9.42 -5.97
C PHE A 129 -9.14 8.77 -5.05
N GLY A 130 -8.69 7.99 -4.06
CA GLY A 130 -9.56 7.35 -3.07
C GLY A 130 -10.01 5.93 -3.40
N ALA A 131 -9.53 5.32 -4.50
CA ALA A 131 -9.89 3.93 -4.81
C ALA A 131 -9.31 2.95 -3.76
N PRO A 132 -10.11 1.97 -3.27
CA PRO A 132 -9.61 0.96 -2.35
C PRO A 132 -8.70 -0.03 -3.10
N LEU A 133 -7.39 0.06 -2.86
CA LEU A 133 -6.40 -0.87 -3.39
C LEU A 133 -6.35 -2.14 -2.53
N LYS A 134 -7.34 -3.02 -2.68
CA LYS A 134 -7.52 -4.20 -1.81
C LYS A 134 -6.29 -5.11 -1.74
N ALA A 135 -5.58 -5.30 -2.87
CA ALA A 135 -4.39 -6.14 -2.92
C ALA A 135 -3.21 -5.58 -2.10
N LEU A 136 -3.19 -4.27 -1.84
CA LEU A 136 -2.12 -3.58 -1.14
C LEU A 136 -2.54 -3.02 0.22
N SER A 137 -3.74 -3.35 0.71
CA SER A 137 -4.30 -2.78 1.94
C SER A 137 -3.39 -2.93 3.17
N GLY A 138 -2.60 -4.01 3.24
CA GLY A 138 -1.63 -4.23 4.32
C GLY A 138 -0.34 -3.40 4.22
N TYR A 139 -0.04 -2.86 3.04
CA TYR A 139 1.18 -2.10 2.78
C TYR A 139 0.96 -0.58 2.76
N LEU A 140 -0.24 -0.15 2.48
CA LEU A 140 -0.61 1.26 2.38
C LEU A 140 -1.08 1.82 3.72
N PRO A 141 -0.95 3.15 3.92
CA PRO A 141 -1.63 3.85 5.02
C PRO A 141 -3.15 3.64 4.97
N PRO A 142 -3.85 3.75 6.11
CA PRO A 142 -5.29 3.60 6.17
C PRO A 142 -6.01 4.63 5.29
N GLN A 143 -7.22 4.32 4.85
CA GLN A 143 -8.00 5.24 4.01
C GLN A 143 -8.41 6.52 4.76
N SER A 144 -8.44 6.47 6.09
CA SER A 144 -8.74 7.62 6.94
C SER A 144 -7.67 8.73 6.90
N SER A 145 -6.47 8.44 6.41
CA SER A 145 -5.41 9.43 6.19
C SER A 145 -5.43 10.04 4.78
N HIS A 146 -6.55 9.93 4.07
CA HIS A 146 -6.72 10.47 2.74
C HIS A 146 -7.33 11.86 2.84
N ASP A 147 -6.61 12.88 2.40
CA ASP A 147 -7.09 14.28 2.41
C ASP A 147 -8.03 14.58 1.24
N PHE A 148 -7.79 13.93 0.09
CA PHE A 148 -8.54 14.16 -1.13
C PHE A 148 -9.15 12.88 -1.69
N ASP A 149 -10.41 12.61 -1.38
CA ASP A 149 -11.17 11.48 -1.92
C ASP A 149 -12.17 11.92 -2.99
N LEU A 150 -11.72 11.90 -4.25
CA LEU A 150 -12.56 12.26 -5.40
C LEU A 150 -13.73 11.29 -5.58
N ILE A 151 -13.55 10.02 -5.19
CA ILE A 151 -14.57 8.98 -5.34
C ILE A 151 -15.71 9.21 -4.38
N SER A 152 -15.43 9.61 -3.14
CA SER A 152 -16.46 9.99 -2.17
C SER A 152 -17.20 11.23 -2.62
N ILE A 153 -16.48 12.27 -3.09
CA ILE A 153 -17.06 13.50 -3.61
C ILE A 153 -18.01 13.24 -4.77
N ILE A 154 -17.61 12.42 -5.75
CA ILE A 154 -18.44 12.06 -6.90
C ILE A 154 -19.65 11.23 -6.46
N ARG A 155 -19.47 10.33 -5.51
CA ARG A 155 -20.57 9.52 -4.96
C ARG A 155 -21.60 10.39 -4.26
N ASP A 156 -21.15 11.30 -3.41
CA ASP A 156 -22.02 12.21 -2.67
C ASP A 156 -22.79 13.13 -3.61
N ASN A 157 -22.16 13.63 -4.67
CA ASN A 157 -22.81 14.45 -5.70
C ASN A 157 -23.77 13.65 -6.59
N ASN A 158 -23.49 12.35 -6.87
CA ASN A 158 -24.39 11.48 -7.64
C ASN A 158 -25.53 10.89 -6.80
N THR A 159 -25.43 10.90 -5.48
CA THR A 159 -26.48 10.44 -4.56
C THR A 159 -27.47 11.56 -4.25
N GLY A 160 -27.52 12.61 -5.06
CA GLY A 160 -28.54 13.69 -5.03
C GLY A 160 -29.98 13.25 -5.31
N GLY A 161 -30.29 11.97 -5.12
CA GLY A 161 -31.61 11.37 -5.21
C GLY A 161 -31.79 10.26 -4.19
N GLY A 162 -32.08 10.62 -2.94
CA GLY A 162 -32.81 9.75 -2.03
C GLY A 162 -32.04 8.74 -1.19
N THR A 163 -31.20 9.19 -0.33
CA THR A 163 -31.21 8.82 1.09
C THR A 163 -30.72 10.07 1.84
N GLN A 164 -31.67 10.83 2.31
CA GLN A 164 -31.39 11.77 3.38
C GLN A 164 -30.65 10.96 4.44
N ALA A 165 -29.34 11.21 4.57
CA ALA A 165 -28.68 11.01 5.84
C ALA A 165 -29.63 11.71 6.81
N VAL A 166 -30.38 10.91 7.59
CA VAL A 166 -31.19 11.43 8.65
C VAL A 166 -30.22 12.23 9.49
N ASN A 167 -30.24 13.56 9.30
CA ASN A 167 -29.57 14.42 10.23
C ASN A 167 -30.19 14.04 11.59
N PRO A 168 -29.42 13.53 12.54
CA PRO A 168 -29.83 13.52 13.91
C PRO A 168 -29.77 14.97 14.39
N SER A 169 -30.52 15.81 13.71
CA SER A 169 -30.57 17.21 13.97
C SER A 169 -31.61 17.42 15.06
N SER A 170 -31.16 18.04 16.07
CA SER A 170 -31.88 18.78 17.09
C SER A 170 -32.35 18.06 18.35
N THR A 171 -32.22 16.74 18.49
CA THR A 171 -32.69 16.07 19.72
C THR A 171 -31.56 15.42 20.53
N CYS A 172 -30.40 15.13 19.92
CA CYS A 172 -29.24 14.55 20.62
C CYS A 172 -28.05 15.51 20.55
N GLU A 173 -27.22 15.55 21.61
CA GLU A 173 -25.96 16.29 21.64
C GLU A 173 -25.01 15.83 20.54
N ASN A 174 -24.13 16.73 20.11
CA ASN A 174 -23.09 16.37 19.13
C ASN A 174 -22.28 15.18 19.63
N PRO A 175 -22.00 14.18 18.76
CA PRO A 175 -21.24 13.00 19.15
C PRO A 175 -19.88 13.38 19.72
N LYS A 176 -19.53 12.89 20.91
CA LYS A 176 -18.19 13.01 21.45
C LYS A 176 -17.21 12.34 20.47
N TYR A 177 -16.04 12.93 20.32
CA TYR A 177 -14.97 12.43 19.47
C TYR A 177 -15.26 12.50 17.95
N ALA A 178 -16.31 13.18 17.50
CA ALA A 178 -16.61 13.37 16.09
C ALA A 178 -15.57 14.23 15.35
N ASP A 179 -14.78 15.02 16.08
CA ASP A 179 -13.77 15.91 15.51
C ASP A 179 -12.57 15.16 14.92
N PHE A 180 -12.28 13.97 15.44
CA PHE A 180 -11.12 13.16 15.01
C PHE A 180 -11.48 11.72 14.65
N LEU A 181 -12.68 11.24 14.97
CA LEU A 181 -13.15 9.93 14.56
C LEU A 181 -14.21 10.07 13.47
N HIS A 182 -13.94 9.53 12.29
CA HIS A 182 -14.86 9.56 11.17
C HIS A 182 -15.28 8.14 10.79
N LEU A 183 -16.59 7.94 10.62
CA LEU A 183 -17.10 6.68 10.10
C LEU A 183 -16.91 6.62 8.57
N PRO A 184 -16.58 5.43 8.01
CA PRO A 184 -16.46 5.26 6.57
C PRO A 184 -17.78 5.62 5.87
N HIS A 185 -17.68 6.11 4.63
CA HIS A 185 -18.82 6.47 3.79
C HIS A 185 -19.67 7.64 4.27
N GLY A 186 -19.11 8.56 5.09
CA GLY A 186 -19.85 9.74 5.56
C GLY A 186 -20.99 9.43 6.53
N LEU A 187 -21.02 8.22 7.08
CA LEU A 187 -22.01 7.86 8.11
C LEU A 187 -21.76 8.69 9.37
N LYS A 188 -22.84 9.20 9.96
CA LYS A 188 -22.81 9.86 11.27
C LYS A 188 -23.22 8.86 12.33
N GLY A 189 -22.44 8.75 13.39
CA GLY A 189 -22.71 7.83 14.48
C GLY A 189 -22.10 8.30 15.79
N PHE A 190 -22.40 7.60 16.87
CA PHE A 190 -21.83 7.86 18.18
C PHE A 190 -20.66 6.93 18.44
N PHE A 191 -19.56 7.48 18.92
CA PHE A 191 -18.37 6.73 19.30
C PHE A 191 -18.32 6.38 20.79
N ASP A 192 -19.23 6.99 21.57
CA ASP A 192 -19.44 6.71 22.99
C ASP A 192 -20.73 5.90 23.14
N TYR A 193 -20.60 4.71 23.75
CA TYR A 193 -21.74 3.79 23.93
C TYR A 193 -22.86 4.39 24.77
N GLU A 194 -22.52 5.09 25.87
CA GLU A 194 -23.52 5.68 26.77
C GLU A 194 -24.28 6.81 26.08
N GLN A 195 -23.61 7.65 25.33
CA GLN A 195 -24.21 8.71 24.54
C GLN A 195 -25.10 8.14 23.42
N GLY A 196 -24.63 7.10 22.72
CA GLY A 196 -25.43 6.41 21.71
C GLY A 196 -26.69 5.78 22.26
N LEU A 197 -26.59 5.12 23.42
CA LEU A 197 -27.73 4.50 24.10
C LEU A 197 -28.76 5.53 24.59
N ALA A 198 -28.27 6.65 25.12
CA ALA A 198 -29.15 7.74 25.57
C ALA A 198 -29.94 8.35 24.40
N CYS A 199 -29.26 8.59 23.27
CA CYS A 199 -29.88 9.10 22.04
C CYS A 199 -30.88 8.09 21.44
N ALA A 200 -30.55 6.81 21.40
CA ALA A 200 -31.43 5.76 20.90
C ALA A 200 -32.71 5.65 21.73
N LYS A 201 -32.61 5.76 23.07
CA LYS A 201 -33.75 5.81 23.97
C LYS A 201 -34.66 7.03 23.72
N GLN A 202 -34.04 8.22 23.48
CA GLN A 202 -34.82 9.44 23.18
C GLN A 202 -35.56 9.32 21.83
N LEU A 203 -34.93 8.70 20.84
CA LEU A 203 -35.47 8.52 19.50
C LEU A 203 -36.36 7.27 19.36
N ASN A 204 -36.45 6.44 20.40
CA ASN A 204 -37.17 5.15 20.41
C ASN A 204 -36.73 4.23 19.26
N LYS A 205 -35.40 4.20 18.98
CA LYS A 205 -34.78 3.37 17.95
C LYS A 205 -33.93 2.29 18.57
N PRO A 206 -33.82 1.11 17.93
CA PRO A 206 -32.87 0.08 18.37
C PRO A 206 -31.42 0.58 18.25
N VAL A 207 -30.58 0.11 19.17
CA VAL A 207 -29.12 0.37 19.20
C VAL A 207 -28.40 -0.67 18.35
#